data_676e34431d6befbd8abb03d433f29433
#
_entry.id   676e34431d6befbd8abb03d433f29433
#
_cell.length_a   1.000
_cell.length_b   1.000
_cell.length_c   1.000
_cell.angle_alpha   90.00
_cell.angle_beta   90.00
_cell.angle_gamma   90.00
#
_symmetry.space_group_name_H-M   'P 1'
#
loop_
_entity.id
_entity.type
_entity.pdbx_description
1 polymer ?
#
loop_
_entity_poly.entity_id
_entity_poly.type
_entity_poly.pdbx_seq_one_letter_code
_entity_poly.pdbx_strand_id
1 'polypeptide(L)'
;MKNMISIVPRWFPALFFMVVIFTFSAQPSGSLPSFSGWDYVVKKTGHAVGYGLLALSYFHFLKYDKKRYWLAWLLALAFSATDELHQAFVPTRHASIPDVLVFDNLGALAALSLYYFYWRKHEKENQQT
;
A
#
# COMPACT_ATOMS: atom_id res chain seq x y z
N MET A 1 18.81 6.01 -19.73
CA MET A 1 17.89 5.81 -18.58
C MET A 1 16.43 5.60 -18.95
N LYS A 2 15.94 6.12 -20.05
CA LYS A 2 14.55 5.89 -20.49
C LYS A 2 14.21 4.42 -20.77
N ASN A 3 15.19 3.58 -21.01
CA ASN A 3 14.98 2.23 -21.53
C ASN A 3 14.84 1.15 -20.45
N MET A 4 15.29 1.40 -19.22
CA MET A 4 15.18 0.38 -18.15
C MET A 4 13.80 0.36 -17.50
N ILE A 5 13.13 1.51 -17.40
CA ILE A 5 11.80 1.62 -16.81
C ILE A 5 10.73 1.06 -17.77
N SER A 6 11.01 1.06 -19.08
CA SER A 6 10.06 0.53 -20.08
C SER A 6 10.02 -1.00 -20.15
N ILE A 7 11.00 -1.68 -19.55
CA ILE A 7 11.06 -3.15 -19.53
C ILE A 7 10.15 -3.74 -18.45
N VAL A 8 9.89 -2.97 -17.39
CA VAL A 8 9.03 -3.44 -16.29
C VAL A 8 7.55 -3.22 -16.64
N PRO A 9 6.74 -4.28 -16.69
CA PRO A 9 5.31 -4.13 -16.95
C PRO A 9 4.63 -3.27 -15.86
N ARG A 10 3.57 -2.56 -16.22
CA ARG A 10 2.84 -1.69 -15.29
C ARG A 10 2.21 -2.44 -14.11
N TRP A 11 1.90 -3.71 -14.29
CA TRP A 11 1.33 -4.54 -13.23
C TRP A 11 2.37 -5.03 -12.21
N PHE A 12 3.66 -5.00 -12.56
CA PHE A 12 4.71 -5.61 -11.75
C PHE A 12 4.86 -4.98 -10.36
N PRO A 13 4.90 -3.65 -10.20
CA PRO A 13 5.01 -3.06 -8.86
C PRO A 13 3.85 -3.45 -7.94
N ALA A 14 2.62 -3.48 -8.45
CA ALA A 14 1.46 -3.89 -7.67
C ALA A 14 1.59 -5.35 -7.22
N LEU A 15 1.92 -6.26 -8.14
CA LEU A 15 2.13 -7.66 -7.81
C LEU A 15 3.27 -7.84 -6.80
N PHE A 16 4.36 -7.11 -6.96
CA PHE A 16 5.50 -7.15 -6.04
C PHE A 16 5.08 -6.79 -4.61
N PHE A 17 4.38 -5.68 -4.42
CA PHE A 17 3.92 -5.28 -3.09
C PHE A 17 2.84 -6.20 -2.54
N MET A 18 1.95 -6.75 -3.37
CA MET A 18 0.98 -7.76 -2.95
C MET A 18 1.68 -9.00 -2.39
N VAL A 19 2.70 -9.49 -3.06
CA VAL A 19 3.48 -10.66 -2.62
C VAL A 19 4.24 -10.36 -1.33
N VAL A 20 4.88 -9.20 -1.24
CA VAL A 20 5.61 -8.79 -0.03
C VAL A 20 4.68 -8.70 1.17
N ILE A 21 3.57 -7.98 1.03
CA ILE A 21 2.58 -7.83 2.11
C ILE A 21 2.03 -9.19 2.53
N PHE A 22 1.61 -10.00 1.58
CA PHE A 22 1.05 -11.32 1.84
C PHE A 22 2.06 -12.23 2.55
N THR A 23 3.33 -12.20 2.14
CA THR A 23 4.38 -13.01 2.75
C THR A 23 4.59 -12.63 4.22
N PHE A 24 4.66 -11.34 4.54
CA PHE A 24 4.77 -10.90 5.93
C PHE A 24 3.51 -11.21 6.73
N SER A 25 2.35 -11.06 6.14
CA SER A 25 1.06 -11.36 6.79
C SER A 25 0.88 -12.85 7.07
N ALA A 26 1.49 -13.72 6.27
CA ALA A 26 1.43 -15.16 6.43
C ALA A 26 2.32 -15.68 7.58
N GLN A 27 3.23 -14.87 8.10
CA GLN A 27 4.13 -15.29 9.18
C GLN A 27 3.42 -15.30 10.52
N PRO A 28 3.61 -16.34 11.35
CA PRO A 28 3.15 -16.33 12.74
C PRO A 28 3.80 -15.18 13.52
N SER A 29 3.09 -14.64 14.50
CA SER A 29 3.56 -13.49 15.29
C SER A 29 4.94 -13.70 15.93
N GLY A 30 5.23 -14.93 16.39
CA GLY A 30 6.49 -15.25 17.05
C GLY A 30 7.71 -15.33 16.11
N SER A 31 7.51 -15.41 14.80
CA SER A 31 8.60 -15.47 13.81
C SER A 31 9.05 -14.10 13.29
N LEU A 32 8.32 -13.05 13.61
CA LEU A 32 8.64 -11.69 13.22
C LEU A 32 9.55 -11.03 14.26
N PRO A 33 10.44 -10.08 13.84
CA PRO A 33 11.26 -9.34 14.79
C PRO A 33 10.41 -8.66 15.85
N SER A 34 10.91 -8.68 17.10
CA SER A 34 10.25 -7.98 18.21
C SER A 34 11.00 -6.70 18.55
N PHE A 35 10.27 -5.60 18.71
CA PHE A 35 10.79 -4.28 19.05
C PHE A 35 10.37 -3.83 20.44
N SER A 36 10.12 -4.79 21.35
CA SER A 36 9.67 -4.52 22.70
C SER A 36 8.37 -3.71 22.74
N GLY A 37 8.27 -2.65 23.54
CA GLY A 37 7.06 -1.81 23.63
C GLY A 37 6.68 -1.05 22.36
N TRP A 38 7.59 -0.94 21.39
CA TRP A 38 7.35 -0.29 20.10
C TRP A 38 6.86 -1.25 19.02
N ASP A 39 6.76 -2.54 19.32
CA ASP A 39 6.42 -3.58 18.35
C ASP A 39 5.11 -3.31 17.63
N TYR A 40 4.07 -2.93 18.36
CA TYR A 40 2.77 -2.58 17.78
C TYR A 40 2.88 -1.41 16.80
N VAL A 41 3.55 -0.31 17.21
CA VAL A 41 3.71 0.88 16.38
C VAL A 41 4.49 0.57 15.11
N VAL A 42 5.59 -0.16 15.21
CA VAL A 42 6.43 -0.53 14.06
C VAL A 42 5.64 -1.38 13.06
N LYS A 43 4.91 -2.39 13.53
CA LYS A 43 4.11 -3.26 12.67
C LYS A 43 2.97 -2.52 11.99
N LYS A 44 2.24 -1.66 12.70
CA LYS A 44 1.14 -0.89 12.14
C LYS A 44 1.62 0.18 11.15
N THR A 45 2.72 0.85 11.45
CA THR A 45 3.36 1.79 10.53
C THR A 45 3.85 1.07 9.27
N GLY A 46 4.47 -0.09 9.41
CA GLY A 46 4.87 -0.92 8.28
C GLY A 46 3.70 -1.31 7.38
N HIS A 47 2.58 -1.71 7.96
CA HIS A 47 1.34 -1.97 7.23
C HIS A 47 0.83 -0.74 6.49
N ALA A 48 0.74 0.40 7.15
CA ALA A 48 0.28 1.64 6.55
C ALA A 48 1.17 2.07 5.36
N VAL A 49 2.48 2.00 5.53
CA VAL A 49 3.45 2.28 4.45
C VAL A 49 3.30 1.29 3.30
N GLY A 50 3.20 0.00 3.60
CA GLY A 50 3.02 -1.06 2.60
C GLY A 50 1.77 -0.86 1.76
N TYR A 51 0.64 -0.56 2.39
CA TYR A 51 -0.62 -0.30 1.68
C TYR A 51 -0.61 1.04 0.94
N GLY A 52 0.13 2.04 1.44
CA GLY A 52 0.37 3.28 0.71
C GLY A 52 1.12 3.03 -0.60
N LEU A 53 2.20 2.27 -0.54
CA LEU A 53 2.98 1.89 -1.72
C LEU A 53 2.16 1.01 -2.68
N LEU A 54 1.34 0.12 -2.16
CA LEU A 54 0.44 -0.70 -2.96
C LEU A 54 -0.60 0.17 -3.69
N ALA A 55 -1.21 1.13 -3.01
CA ALA A 55 -2.16 2.06 -3.62
C ALA A 55 -1.52 2.87 -4.75
N LEU A 56 -0.30 3.37 -4.55
CA LEU A 56 0.47 4.06 -5.59
C LEU A 56 0.79 3.12 -6.76
N SER A 57 1.09 1.85 -6.49
CA SER A 57 1.36 0.84 -7.51
C SER A 57 0.11 0.53 -8.34
N TYR A 58 -1.06 0.46 -7.72
CA TYR A 58 -2.32 0.35 -8.46
C TYR A 58 -2.60 1.59 -9.28
N PHE A 59 -2.31 2.76 -8.75
CA PHE A 59 -2.47 4.01 -9.49
C PHE A 59 -1.53 4.08 -10.70
N HIS A 60 -0.30 3.60 -10.55
CA HIS A 60 0.63 3.41 -11.67
C HIS A 60 0.09 2.44 -12.71
N PHE A 61 -0.47 1.31 -12.29
CA PHE A 61 -1.14 0.36 -13.18
C PHE A 61 -2.29 1.01 -13.96
N LEU A 62 -3.04 1.90 -13.33
CA LEU A 62 -4.14 2.68 -13.93
C LEU A 62 -3.64 3.89 -14.74
N LYS A 63 -2.35 3.94 -15.06
CA LYS A 63 -1.71 4.98 -15.88
C LYS A 63 -1.79 6.38 -15.28
N TYR A 64 -1.85 6.48 -13.96
CA TYR A 64 -1.97 7.74 -13.24
C TYR A 64 -3.17 8.59 -13.66
N ASP A 65 -4.26 7.95 -14.08
CA ASP A 65 -5.50 8.63 -14.46
C ASP A 65 -6.14 9.27 -13.23
N LYS A 66 -6.18 10.59 -13.20
CA LYS A 66 -6.71 11.37 -12.08
C LYS A 66 -8.18 11.06 -11.77
N LYS A 67 -8.93 10.56 -12.72
CA LYS A 67 -10.33 10.13 -12.52
C LYS A 67 -10.44 8.78 -11.81
N ARG A 68 -9.33 8.08 -11.64
CA ARG A 68 -9.28 6.71 -11.09
C ARG A 68 -8.54 6.60 -9.77
N TYR A 69 -8.34 7.72 -9.03
CA TYR A 69 -7.80 7.66 -7.66
C TYR A 69 -8.62 6.74 -6.76
N TRP A 70 -9.95 6.87 -6.86
CA TRP A 70 -10.87 6.04 -6.07
C TRP A 70 -10.71 4.56 -6.36
N LEU A 71 -10.40 4.19 -7.61
CA LEU A 71 -10.22 2.79 -8.00
C LEU A 71 -8.92 2.23 -7.42
N ALA A 72 -7.82 3.00 -7.43
CA ALA A 72 -6.57 2.60 -6.79
C ALA A 72 -6.76 2.40 -5.28
N TRP A 73 -7.45 3.30 -4.62
CA TRP A 73 -7.82 3.20 -3.23
C TRP A 73 -8.69 1.96 -2.96
N LEU A 74 -9.72 1.73 -3.75
CA LEU A 74 -10.62 0.59 -3.61
C LEU A 74 -9.89 -0.74 -3.80
N LEU A 75 -8.99 -0.84 -4.77
CA LEU A 75 -8.17 -2.03 -4.99
C LEU A 75 -7.26 -2.31 -3.80
N ALA A 76 -6.65 -1.29 -3.22
CA ALA A 76 -5.82 -1.44 -2.02
C ALA A 76 -6.65 -1.94 -0.83
N LEU A 77 -7.84 -1.39 -0.61
CA LEU A 77 -8.74 -1.84 0.45
C LEU A 77 -9.25 -3.27 0.22
N ALA A 78 -9.58 -3.62 -1.01
CA ALA A 78 -10.01 -4.98 -1.36
C ALA A 78 -8.91 -6.00 -1.07
N PHE A 79 -7.67 -5.68 -1.42
CA PHE A 79 -6.53 -6.53 -1.09
C PHE A 79 -6.31 -6.61 0.43
N SER A 80 -6.41 -5.48 1.13
CA SER A 80 -6.31 -5.44 2.59
C SER A 80 -7.35 -6.37 3.25
N ALA A 81 -8.58 -6.34 2.79
CA ALA A 81 -9.64 -7.21 3.29
C ALA A 81 -9.33 -8.70 3.06
N THR A 82 -8.81 -9.05 1.88
CA THR A 82 -8.41 -10.44 1.60
C THR A 82 -7.20 -10.88 2.41
N ASP A 83 -6.24 -9.99 2.62
CA ASP A 83 -5.07 -10.24 3.45
C ASP A 83 -5.48 -10.48 4.92
N GLU A 84 -6.37 -9.66 5.44
CA GLU A 84 -6.90 -9.81 6.80
C GLU A 84 -7.69 -11.12 6.97
N LEU A 85 -8.49 -11.48 5.97
CA LEU A 85 -9.19 -12.77 5.95
C LEU A 85 -8.19 -13.94 5.98
N HIS A 86 -7.10 -13.83 5.22
CA HIS A 86 -6.03 -14.82 5.24
C HIS A 86 -5.37 -14.90 6.61
N GLN A 87 -5.11 -13.76 7.26
CA GLN A 87 -4.52 -13.73 8.61
C GLN A 87 -5.39 -14.45 9.65
N ALA A 88 -6.70 -14.50 9.46
CA ALA A 88 -7.61 -15.23 10.36
C ALA A 88 -7.29 -16.73 10.41
N PHE A 89 -6.67 -17.29 9.39
CA PHE A 89 -6.28 -18.69 9.30
C PHE A 89 -4.81 -18.94 9.72
N VAL A 90 -4.02 -17.89 9.99
CA VAL A 90 -2.62 -18.01 10.40
C VAL A 90 -2.57 -18.22 11.93
N PRO A 91 -1.89 -19.27 12.43
CA PRO A 91 -1.73 -19.47 13.88
C PRO A 91 -1.09 -18.24 14.55
N THR A 92 -1.56 -17.91 15.75
CA THR A 92 -1.08 -16.78 16.57
C THR A 92 -1.37 -15.39 15.99
N ARG A 93 -2.03 -15.29 14.84
CA ARG A 93 -2.50 -14.03 14.26
C ARG A 93 -3.98 -13.81 14.57
N HIS A 94 -4.33 -12.55 14.82
CA HIS A 94 -5.72 -12.14 15.02
C HIS A 94 -6.12 -11.20 13.88
N ALA A 95 -7.14 -11.60 13.12
CA ALA A 95 -7.75 -10.72 12.13
C ALA A 95 -8.45 -9.54 12.84
N SER A 96 -8.29 -8.34 12.30
CA SER A 96 -8.86 -7.13 12.86
C SER A 96 -9.47 -6.25 11.78
N ILE A 97 -10.79 -6.20 11.72
CA ILE A 97 -11.51 -5.29 10.82
C ILE A 97 -11.12 -3.82 11.06
N PRO A 98 -10.99 -3.34 12.33
CA PRO A 98 -10.51 -1.97 12.57
C PRO A 98 -9.15 -1.67 11.96
N ASP A 99 -8.24 -2.62 11.90
CA ASP A 99 -6.92 -2.42 11.27
C ASP A 99 -7.04 -2.14 9.77
N VAL A 100 -7.91 -2.88 9.07
CA VAL A 100 -8.20 -2.62 7.65
C VAL A 100 -8.79 -1.23 7.45
N LEU A 101 -9.79 -0.87 8.25
CA LEU A 101 -10.51 0.39 8.11
C LEU A 101 -9.68 1.60 8.50
N VAL A 102 -8.77 1.47 9.46
CA VAL A 102 -7.99 2.60 9.99
C VAL A 102 -6.60 2.64 9.36
N PHE A 103 -5.77 1.67 9.65
CA PHE A 103 -4.33 1.75 9.29
C PHE A 103 -4.11 1.57 7.79
N ASP A 104 -4.71 0.57 7.18
CA ASP A 104 -4.50 0.28 5.76
C ASP A 104 -5.18 1.35 4.90
N ASN A 105 -6.38 1.77 5.27
CA ASN A 105 -7.10 2.84 4.61
C ASN A 105 -6.36 4.17 4.71
N LEU A 106 -5.90 4.57 5.91
CA LEU A 106 -5.14 5.80 6.10
C LEU A 106 -3.82 5.77 5.33
N GLY A 107 -3.12 4.64 5.29
CA GLY A 107 -1.91 4.48 4.51
C GLY A 107 -2.15 4.71 3.02
N ALA A 108 -3.18 4.08 2.46
CA ALA A 108 -3.56 4.24 1.06
C ALA A 108 -3.98 5.69 0.76
N LEU A 109 -4.84 6.29 1.59
CA LEU A 109 -5.29 7.66 1.42
C LEU A 109 -4.15 8.67 1.55
N ALA A 110 -3.26 8.50 2.53
CA ALA A 110 -2.11 9.38 2.73
C ALA A 110 -1.19 9.36 1.51
N ALA A 111 -0.86 8.19 0.99
CA ALA A 111 0.02 8.06 -0.16
C ALA A 111 -0.59 8.68 -1.43
N LEU A 112 -1.85 8.40 -1.71
CA LEU A 112 -2.55 8.97 -2.87
C LEU A 112 -2.72 10.48 -2.73
N SER A 113 -2.99 10.99 -1.52
CA SER A 113 -3.11 12.43 -1.25
C SER A 113 -1.79 13.15 -1.43
N LEU A 114 -0.69 12.59 -0.91
CA LEU A 114 0.65 13.15 -1.09
C LEU A 114 1.03 13.20 -2.57
N TYR A 115 0.73 12.16 -3.32
CA TYR A 115 0.97 12.13 -4.76
C TYR A 115 0.15 13.21 -5.49
N TYR A 116 -1.13 13.35 -5.14
CA TYR A 116 -2.01 14.36 -5.72
C TYR A 116 -1.48 15.78 -5.47
N PHE A 117 -1.10 16.12 -4.24
CA PHE A 117 -0.57 17.44 -3.91
C PHE A 117 0.78 17.70 -4.57
N TYR A 118 1.64 16.71 -4.64
CA TYR A 118 2.93 16.80 -5.33
C TYR A 118 2.74 17.19 -6.80
N TRP A 119 1.89 16.47 -7.52
CA TRP A 119 1.60 16.76 -8.92
C TRP A 119 0.96 18.11 -9.12
N ARG A 120 0.01 18.47 -8.28
CA ARG A 120 -0.68 19.75 -8.37
C ARG A 120 0.28 20.94 -8.18
N LYS A 121 1.28 20.80 -7.34
CA LYS A 121 2.33 21.80 -7.15
C LYS A 121 3.17 21.96 -8.43
N HIS A 122 3.66 20.85 -8.99
CA HIS A 122 4.48 20.88 -10.20
C HIS A 122 3.73 21.37 -11.43
N GLU A 123 2.47 21.03 -11.58
CA GLU A 123 1.65 21.57 -12.67
C GLU A 123 1.56 23.10 -12.62
N LYS A 124 1.38 23.67 -11.42
CA LYS A 124 1.34 25.13 -11.25
C LYS A 124 2.67 25.78 -11.57
N GLU A 125 3.76 25.21 -11.15
CA GLU A 125 5.12 25.71 -11.44
C GLU A 125 5.39 25.73 -12.95
N ASN A 126 5.00 24.69 -13.67
CA ASN A 126 5.19 24.57 -15.11
C ASN A 126 4.30 25.53 -15.92
N GLN A 127 3.18 25.97 -15.36
CA GLN A 127 2.30 26.95 -16.02
C GLN A 127 2.76 28.40 -15.83
N GLN A 128 3.68 28.65 -14.89
CA GLN A 128 4.23 29.98 -14.61
C GLN A 128 5.53 30.27 -15.37
N THR A 129 6.09 29.28 -16.03
CA THR A 129 7.27 29.40 -16.90
C THR A 129 6.85 29.37 -18.37
#